data_03e5fa94e83761b0950abeb7bcde07d9
#
_entry.id   03e5fa94e83761b0950abeb7bcde07d9
#
_cell.length_a   1.000
_cell.length_b   1.000
_cell.length_c   1.000
_cell.angle_alpha   90.00
_cell.angle_beta   90.00
_cell.angle_gamma   90.00
#
_symmetry.space_group_name_H-M   'P 1'
#
loop_
_entity.id
_entity.type
_entity.pdbx_description
1 polymer ?
#
loop_
_entity_poly.entity_id
_entity_poly.type
_entity_poly.pdbx_seq_one_letter_code
_entity_poly.pdbx_strand_id
1 'polypeptide(L)'
;MEAKISVIIPAHNEEKQIQRVIKTIRGKDIVNQIIVVDNASTDRTQKLARQAGAEIVECPQKGKGYAMEKGLKCANNGIVVFIDGDIANYSKDLIYKLANPIINDEADFVKSMFERQGGRVTELVAKPMLDILFPDIYKFSQPLSGMIAAKKSLLDKIEFEKDYGVDIGILLDVIALGARVEEAHIGKLNNISQKWQALEEMSKQVMRAILKRANINNDKN
;
A
#
# COMPACT_ATOMS: atom_id res chain seq x y z
N MET A 1 -22.48 8.55 13.67
CA MET A 1 -22.46 7.52 12.61
C MET A 1 -21.18 6.73 12.78
N GLU A 2 -21.27 5.40 12.77
CA GLU A 2 -20.05 4.56 12.77
C GLU A 2 -19.18 4.86 11.55
N ALA A 3 -17.89 5.05 11.78
CA ALA A 3 -16.94 5.28 10.69
C ALA A 3 -16.90 4.05 9.77
N LYS A 4 -17.05 4.29 8.47
CA LYS A 4 -16.99 3.24 7.43
C LYS A 4 -15.76 3.47 6.54
N ILE A 5 -15.15 2.38 6.10
CA ILE A 5 -13.92 2.41 5.30
C ILE A 5 -14.10 1.70 3.96
N SER A 6 -13.31 2.13 2.97
CA SER A 6 -13.08 1.41 1.71
C SER A 6 -11.74 0.69 1.78
N VAL A 7 -11.74 -0.63 1.55
CA VAL A 7 -10.50 -1.41 1.43
C VAL A 7 -10.17 -1.60 -0.04
N ILE A 8 -8.96 -1.25 -0.44
CA ILE A 8 -8.47 -1.29 -1.81
C ILE A 8 -7.36 -2.34 -1.90
N ILE A 9 -7.49 -3.27 -2.83
CA ILE A 9 -6.56 -4.37 -3.05
C ILE A 9 -6.06 -4.32 -4.48
N PRO A 10 -4.89 -3.70 -4.76
CA PRO A 10 -4.23 -3.84 -6.04
C PRO A 10 -3.83 -5.31 -6.25
N ALA A 11 -4.18 -5.90 -7.39
CA ALA A 11 -3.91 -7.31 -7.65
C ALA A 11 -3.43 -7.53 -9.09
N HIS A 12 -2.39 -8.36 -9.25
CA HIS A 12 -1.89 -8.84 -10.54
C HIS A 12 -1.47 -10.29 -10.45
N ASN A 13 -2.27 -11.20 -11.03
CA ASN A 13 -2.04 -12.65 -11.00
C ASN A 13 -2.00 -13.23 -9.58
N GLU A 14 -3.04 -12.92 -8.78
CA GLU A 14 -3.15 -13.33 -7.38
C GLU A 14 -4.25 -14.42 -7.17
N GLU A 15 -4.56 -15.24 -8.18
CA GLU A 15 -5.60 -16.25 -8.09
C GLU A 15 -5.46 -17.19 -6.89
N LYS A 16 -4.22 -17.40 -6.39
CA LYS A 16 -3.96 -18.32 -5.27
C LYS A 16 -4.37 -17.73 -3.92
N GLN A 17 -4.34 -16.41 -3.76
CA GLN A 17 -4.48 -15.75 -2.45
C GLN A 17 -5.69 -14.82 -2.36
N ILE A 18 -6.13 -14.23 -3.47
CA ILE A 18 -7.11 -13.14 -3.47
C ILE A 18 -8.41 -13.46 -2.73
N GLN A 19 -8.95 -14.68 -2.87
CA GLN A 19 -10.16 -15.06 -2.15
C GLN A 19 -9.95 -15.11 -0.64
N ARG A 20 -8.77 -15.58 -0.19
CA ARG A 20 -8.44 -15.67 1.23
C ARG A 20 -8.25 -14.28 1.83
N VAL A 21 -7.57 -13.39 1.11
CA VAL A 21 -7.41 -11.98 1.51
C VAL A 21 -8.78 -11.33 1.71
N ILE A 22 -9.66 -11.42 0.72
CA ILE A 22 -11.01 -10.84 0.79
C ILE A 22 -11.81 -11.43 1.96
N LYS A 23 -11.77 -12.75 2.16
CA LYS A 23 -12.49 -13.41 3.28
C LYS A 23 -12.00 -12.95 4.65
N THR A 24 -10.71 -12.60 4.80
CA THR A 24 -10.15 -12.12 6.07
C THR A 24 -10.72 -10.76 6.47
N ILE A 25 -11.05 -9.91 5.50
CA ILE A 25 -11.52 -8.54 5.74
C ILE A 25 -13.04 -8.40 5.64
N ARG A 26 -13.70 -9.25 4.86
CA ARG A 26 -15.14 -9.22 4.67
C ARG A 26 -15.89 -9.50 5.98
N GLY A 27 -17.00 -8.78 6.19
CA GLY A 27 -17.86 -8.96 7.38
C GLY A 27 -17.34 -8.24 8.63
N LYS A 28 -16.28 -7.43 8.50
CA LYS A 28 -15.91 -6.49 9.57
C LYS A 28 -16.89 -5.33 9.57
N ASP A 29 -17.37 -4.95 10.74
CA ASP A 29 -18.40 -3.91 10.93
C ASP A 29 -18.00 -2.55 10.33
N ILE A 30 -16.73 -2.17 10.40
CA ILE A 30 -16.20 -0.95 9.82
C ILE A 30 -15.99 -1.03 8.30
N VAL A 31 -15.94 -2.23 7.68
CA VAL A 31 -15.69 -2.39 6.24
C VAL A 31 -16.99 -2.29 5.45
N ASN A 32 -17.16 -1.21 4.72
CA ASN A 32 -18.34 -0.95 3.90
C ASN A 32 -18.12 -1.28 2.41
N GLN A 33 -16.88 -1.17 1.93
CA GLN A 33 -16.54 -1.37 0.53
C GLN A 33 -15.22 -2.15 0.42
N ILE A 34 -15.17 -3.13 -0.48
CA ILE A 34 -13.96 -3.88 -0.84
C ILE A 34 -13.78 -3.77 -2.35
N ILE A 35 -12.71 -3.10 -2.77
CA ILE A 35 -12.35 -2.88 -4.17
C ILE A 35 -11.11 -3.70 -4.50
N VAL A 36 -11.22 -4.62 -5.43
CA VAL A 36 -10.05 -5.27 -6.05
C VAL A 36 -9.77 -4.56 -7.37
N VAL A 37 -8.61 -3.95 -7.47
CA VAL A 37 -8.16 -3.34 -8.71
C VAL A 37 -7.31 -4.35 -9.48
N ASP A 38 -7.90 -4.93 -10.51
CA ASP A 38 -7.25 -5.90 -11.36
C ASP A 38 -6.28 -5.21 -12.33
N ASN A 39 -4.99 -5.34 -12.04
CA ASN A 39 -3.92 -4.69 -12.80
C ASN A 39 -3.42 -5.57 -13.96
N ALA A 40 -4.28 -5.78 -14.95
CA ALA A 40 -4.01 -6.60 -16.14
C ALA A 40 -3.62 -8.04 -15.81
N SER A 41 -4.37 -8.72 -14.93
CA SER A 41 -4.18 -10.15 -14.66
C SER A 41 -4.55 -11.01 -15.87
N THR A 42 -3.84 -12.12 -16.02
CA THR A 42 -4.06 -13.13 -17.08
C THR A 42 -4.58 -14.45 -16.52
N ASP A 43 -4.69 -14.57 -15.20
CA ASP A 43 -5.19 -15.71 -14.47
C ASP A 43 -6.67 -15.51 -14.02
N ARG A 44 -7.12 -16.28 -13.05
CA ARG A 44 -8.49 -16.21 -12.54
C ARG A 44 -8.70 -15.18 -11.43
N THR A 45 -7.75 -14.26 -11.18
CA THR A 45 -7.80 -13.28 -10.09
C THR A 45 -9.12 -12.52 -10.07
N GLN A 46 -9.52 -11.91 -11.18
CA GLN A 46 -10.75 -11.14 -11.28
C GLN A 46 -12.01 -11.96 -10.96
N LYS A 47 -12.09 -13.16 -11.56
CA LYS A 47 -13.24 -14.07 -11.33
C LYS A 47 -13.35 -14.46 -9.86
N LEU A 48 -12.24 -14.84 -9.23
CA LEU A 48 -12.19 -15.28 -7.85
C LEU A 48 -12.47 -14.15 -6.86
N ALA A 49 -11.98 -12.93 -7.13
CA ALA A 49 -12.26 -11.75 -6.32
C ALA A 49 -13.75 -11.38 -6.34
N ARG A 50 -14.39 -11.43 -7.54
CA ARG A 50 -15.84 -11.19 -7.68
C ARG A 50 -16.66 -12.23 -6.91
N GLN A 51 -16.29 -13.49 -6.99
CA GLN A 51 -16.95 -14.58 -6.24
C GLN A 51 -16.81 -14.42 -4.72
N ALA A 52 -15.71 -13.82 -4.25
CA ALA A 52 -15.51 -13.52 -2.84
C ALA A 52 -16.29 -12.27 -2.37
N GLY A 53 -16.93 -11.54 -3.29
CA GLY A 53 -17.82 -10.41 -3.00
C GLY A 53 -17.12 -9.07 -2.98
N ALA A 54 -16.02 -8.91 -3.73
CA ALA A 54 -15.40 -7.62 -3.97
C ALA A 54 -15.97 -6.94 -5.22
N GLU A 55 -15.95 -5.62 -5.21
CA GLU A 55 -16.10 -4.80 -6.42
C GLU A 55 -14.83 -4.92 -7.26
N ILE A 56 -14.98 -5.08 -8.58
CA ILE A 56 -13.83 -5.22 -9.47
C ILE A 56 -13.68 -3.95 -10.30
N VAL A 57 -12.49 -3.38 -10.25
CA VAL A 57 -12.06 -2.24 -11.07
C VAL A 57 -10.92 -2.68 -11.97
N GLU A 58 -11.09 -2.62 -13.27
CA GLU A 58 -10.06 -2.98 -14.23
C GLU A 58 -9.06 -1.84 -14.42
N CYS A 59 -7.76 -2.15 -14.34
CA CYS A 59 -6.67 -1.21 -14.60
C CYS A 59 -5.71 -1.82 -15.63
N PRO A 60 -5.88 -1.55 -16.93
CA PRO A 60 -5.05 -2.13 -17.98
C PRO A 60 -3.61 -1.59 -17.99
N GLN A 61 -3.37 -0.39 -17.44
CA GLN A 61 -2.03 0.16 -17.29
C GLN A 61 -1.28 -0.59 -16.21
N LYS A 62 -0.21 -1.31 -16.59
CA LYS A 62 0.63 -2.04 -15.64
C LYS A 62 1.38 -1.10 -14.70
N GLY A 63 1.32 -1.39 -13.41
CA GLY A 63 2.03 -0.66 -12.36
C GLY A 63 1.19 -0.54 -11.10
N LYS A 64 1.81 -0.82 -9.95
CA LYS A 64 1.13 -0.81 -8.65
C LYS A 64 0.45 0.53 -8.37
N GLY A 65 1.14 1.62 -8.66
CA GLY A 65 0.61 2.96 -8.41
C GLY A 65 -0.60 3.31 -9.27
N TYR A 66 -0.65 2.87 -10.55
CA TYR A 66 -1.86 3.02 -11.36
C TYR A 66 -3.06 2.33 -10.73
N ALA A 67 -2.86 1.11 -10.21
CA ALA A 67 -3.93 0.37 -9.57
C ALA A 67 -4.38 1.05 -8.26
N MET A 68 -3.43 1.52 -7.43
CA MET A 68 -3.74 2.22 -6.20
C MET A 68 -4.50 3.52 -6.45
N GLU A 69 -4.04 4.35 -7.38
CA GLU A 69 -4.71 5.61 -7.77
C GLU A 69 -6.12 5.36 -8.29
N LYS A 70 -6.30 4.33 -9.12
CA LYS A 70 -7.61 3.99 -9.66
C LYS A 70 -8.58 3.50 -8.59
N GLY A 71 -8.09 2.68 -7.66
CA GLY A 71 -8.86 2.23 -6.50
C GLY A 71 -9.27 3.40 -5.59
N LEU A 72 -8.37 4.35 -5.34
CA LEU A 72 -8.66 5.55 -4.56
C LEU A 72 -9.80 6.37 -5.17
N LYS A 73 -9.80 6.54 -6.50
CA LYS A 73 -10.88 7.26 -7.22
C LYS A 73 -12.24 6.57 -7.11
N CYS A 74 -12.27 5.24 -6.93
CA CYS A 74 -13.49 4.45 -6.77
C CYS A 74 -13.94 4.29 -5.30
N ALA A 75 -13.12 4.74 -4.34
CA ALA A 75 -13.44 4.64 -2.93
C ALA A 75 -14.51 5.66 -2.52
N ASN A 76 -15.58 5.19 -1.86
CA ASN A 76 -16.74 5.99 -1.47
C ASN A 76 -16.66 6.50 -0.02
N ASN A 77 -15.73 6.00 0.80
CA ASN A 77 -15.62 6.36 2.20
C ASN A 77 -14.47 7.35 2.43
N GLY A 78 -14.57 8.16 3.48
CA GLY A 78 -13.55 9.15 3.86
C GLY A 78 -12.26 8.56 4.39
N ILE A 79 -12.26 7.28 4.79
CA ILE A 79 -11.08 6.53 5.19
C ILE A 79 -10.87 5.40 4.20
N VAL A 80 -9.64 5.26 3.72
CA VAL A 80 -9.24 4.18 2.81
C VAL A 80 -8.13 3.35 3.43
N VAL A 81 -8.17 2.04 3.18
CA VAL A 81 -7.13 1.10 3.59
C VAL A 81 -6.64 0.36 2.35
N PHE A 82 -5.34 0.41 2.09
CA PHE A 82 -4.70 -0.41 1.07
C PHE A 82 -4.11 -1.67 1.72
N ILE A 83 -4.28 -2.82 1.08
CA ILE A 83 -3.62 -4.07 1.47
C ILE A 83 -3.14 -4.82 0.23
N ASP A 84 -2.05 -5.57 0.36
CA ASP A 84 -1.51 -6.37 -0.74
C ASP A 84 -2.34 -7.64 -0.98
N GLY A 85 -2.51 -8.05 -2.24
CA GLY A 85 -3.34 -9.19 -2.64
C GLY A 85 -2.67 -10.57 -2.49
N ASP A 86 -1.35 -10.60 -2.26
CA ASP A 86 -0.49 -11.79 -2.25
C ASP A 86 -0.21 -12.39 -0.86
N ILE A 87 -0.67 -11.76 0.22
CA ILE A 87 -0.35 -12.18 1.60
C ILE A 87 -1.44 -13.09 2.16
N ALA A 88 -1.04 -14.35 2.43
CA ALA A 88 -1.96 -15.40 2.85
C ALA A 88 -2.28 -15.39 4.36
N ASN A 89 -1.45 -14.79 5.20
CA ASN A 89 -1.51 -14.94 6.65
C ASN A 89 -1.85 -13.65 7.39
N TYR A 90 -2.69 -12.80 6.81
CA TYR A 90 -3.22 -11.63 7.52
C TYR A 90 -3.95 -12.02 8.80
N SER A 91 -3.68 -11.28 9.87
CA SER A 91 -4.43 -11.43 11.12
C SER A 91 -5.86 -10.89 10.96
N LYS A 92 -6.78 -11.43 11.76
CA LYS A 92 -8.19 -11.02 11.70
C LYS A 92 -8.41 -9.56 12.13
N ASP A 93 -7.49 -8.98 12.86
CA ASP A 93 -7.52 -7.61 13.39
C ASP A 93 -6.76 -6.59 12.53
N LEU A 94 -6.16 -7.03 11.40
CA LEU A 94 -5.39 -6.17 10.49
C LEU A 94 -6.08 -4.83 10.20
N ILE A 95 -7.33 -4.90 9.76
CA ILE A 95 -8.09 -3.72 9.32
C ILE A 95 -8.32 -2.75 10.49
N TYR A 96 -8.64 -3.27 11.67
CA TYR A 96 -8.82 -2.46 12.87
C TYR A 96 -7.52 -1.78 13.29
N LYS A 97 -6.39 -2.51 13.27
CA LYS A 97 -5.08 -1.96 13.60
C LYS A 97 -4.68 -0.80 12.68
N LEU A 98 -4.98 -0.92 11.39
CA LEU A 98 -4.68 0.15 10.44
C LEU A 98 -5.67 1.31 10.52
N ALA A 99 -6.96 1.04 10.68
CA ALA A 99 -7.99 2.07 10.56
C ALA A 99 -8.30 2.80 11.88
N ASN A 100 -8.21 2.14 13.04
CA ASN A 100 -8.63 2.72 14.31
C ASN A 100 -7.91 4.02 14.68
N PRO A 101 -6.58 4.19 14.48
CA PRO A 101 -5.94 5.46 14.79
C PRO A 101 -6.52 6.64 13.99
N ILE A 102 -7.00 6.38 12.76
CA ILE A 102 -7.65 7.42 11.94
C ILE A 102 -9.10 7.62 12.38
N ILE A 103 -9.82 6.55 12.70
CA ILE A 103 -11.21 6.60 13.19
C ILE A 103 -11.29 7.40 14.49
N ASN A 104 -10.30 7.21 15.37
CA ASN A 104 -10.19 7.90 16.66
C ASN A 104 -9.62 9.33 16.54
N ASP A 105 -9.28 9.79 15.33
CA ASP A 105 -8.59 11.06 15.06
C ASP A 105 -7.22 11.21 15.75
N GLU A 106 -6.53 10.10 15.98
CA GLU A 106 -5.16 10.05 16.50
C GLU A 106 -4.13 10.26 15.38
N ALA A 107 -4.43 9.76 14.16
CA ALA A 107 -3.58 9.86 12.98
C ALA A 107 -4.36 10.30 11.73
N ASP A 108 -3.65 10.80 10.72
CA ASP A 108 -4.19 11.09 9.38
C ASP A 108 -3.73 10.03 8.36
N PHE A 109 -2.62 9.36 8.67
CA PHE A 109 -2.02 8.29 7.89
C PHE A 109 -1.41 7.23 8.82
N VAL A 110 -1.64 5.96 8.52
CA VAL A 110 -1.09 4.83 9.27
C VAL A 110 -0.31 3.94 8.32
N LYS A 111 0.95 3.66 8.66
CA LYS A 111 1.83 2.72 7.94
C LYS A 111 1.89 1.40 8.70
N SER A 112 1.82 0.27 8.01
CA SER A 112 2.01 -1.00 8.68
C SER A 112 3.47 -1.26 9.04
N MET A 113 3.67 -1.81 10.24
CA MET A 113 4.92 -2.37 10.74
C MET A 113 4.74 -3.86 10.95
N PHE A 114 5.67 -4.68 10.46
CA PHE A 114 5.60 -6.14 10.57
C PHE A 114 6.97 -6.78 10.47
N GLU A 115 7.07 -7.98 11.02
CA GLU A 115 8.23 -8.84 10.86
C GLU A 115 8.10 -9.67 9.59
N ARG A 116 9.18 -9.78 8.81
CA ARG A 116 9.26 -10.66 7.63
C ARG A 116 10.67 -11.20 7.41
N GLN A 117 10.75 -12.34 6.75
CA GLN A 117 12.01 -12.80 6.17
C GLN A 117 12.16 -12.18 4.78
N GLY A 118 13.22 -11.41 4.55
CA GLY A 118 13.48 -10.72 3.28
C GLY A 118 13.37 -9.21 3.39
N GLY A 119 12.94 -8.54 2.29
CA GLY A 119 12.86 -7.08 2.28
C GLY A 119 14.16 -6.42 1.84
N ARG A 120 14.91 -7.07 0.93
CA ARG A 120 16.21 -6.59 0.45
C ARG A 120 16.18 -5.14 -0.04
N VAL A 121 15.17 -4.75 -0.82
CA VAL A 121 15.04 -3.36 -1.29
C VAL A 121 14.79 -2.41 -0.12
N THR A 122 14.02 -2.83 0.88
CA THR A 122 13.81 -2.03 2.09
C THR A 122 15.12 -1.80 2.84
N GLU A 123 15.87 -2.87 3.11
CA GLU A 123 17.07 -2.81 3.95
C GLU A 123 18.28 -2.23 3.21
N LEU A 124 18.44 -2.54 1.92
CA LEU A 124 19.64 -2.17 1.16
C LEU A 124 19.48 -0.90 0.31
N VAL A 125 18.26 -0.43 0.11
CA VAL A 125 17.98 0.75 -0.72
C VAL A 125 17.21 1.80 0.07
N ALA A 126 15.97 1.50 0.48
CA ALA A 126 15.08 2.52 1.02
C ALA A 126 15.61 3.09 2.35
N LYS A 127 15.93 2.24 3.33
CA LYS A 127 16.43 2.71 4.64
C LYS A 127 17.73 3.52 4.53
N PRO A 128 18.79 3.06 3.83
CA PRO A 128 20.00 3.86 3.67
C PRO A 128 19.76 5.20 2.97
N MET A 129 18.90 5.24 1.95
CA MET A 129 18.58 6.49 1.28
C MET A 129 17.79 7.45 2.18
N LEU A 130 16.84 6.92 2.96
CA LEU A 130 16.09 7.72 3.91
C LEU A 130 16.98 8.28 5.03
N ASP A 131 17.91 7.48 5.56
CA ASP A 131 18.88 7.92 6.58
C ASP A 131 19.73 9.10 6.08
N ILE A 132 20.16 9.05 4.82
CA ILE A 132 21.00 10.10 4.22
C ILE A 132 20.20 11.34 3.83
N LEU A 133 19.03 11.17 3.19
CA LEU A 133 18.29 12.24 2.53
C LEU A 133 17.11 12.78 3.36
N PHE A 134 16.60 11.99 4.29
CA PHE A 134 15.44 12.28 5.12
C PHE A 134 15.63 11.74 6.55
N PRO A 135 16.62 12.22 7.32
CA PRO A 135 17.01 11.63 8.60
C PRO A 135 15.86 11.60 9.63
N ASP A 136 14.91 12.52 9.54
CA ASP A 136 13.73 12.54 10.42
C ASP A 136 12.69 11.46 10.06
N ILE A 137 12.80 10.83 8.86
CA ILE A 137 11.84 9.88 8.32
C ILE A 137 12.38 8.44 8.33
N TYR A 138 13.69 8.24 8.44
CA TYR A 138 14.33 6.90 8.35
C TYR A 138 13.84 5.91 9.41
N LYS A 139 13.23 6.39 10.49
CA LYS A 139 12.73 5.59 11.62
C LYS A 139 11.65 4.56 11.28
N PHE A 140 11.00 4.68 10.12
CA PHE A 140 9.95 3.73 9.75
C PHE A 140 10.49 2.33 9.50
N SER A 141 9.86 1.33 10.15
CA SER A 141 10.30 -0.07 10.09
C SER A 141 10.15 -0.66 8.70
N GLN A 142 9.02 -0.37 8.04
CA GLN A 142 8.66 -0.88 6.72
C GLN A 142 8.24 0.25 5.77
N PRO A 143 9.18 1.14 5.37
CA PRO A 143 8.85 2.32 4.55
C PRO A 143 8.26 1.96 3.18
N LEU A 144 8.54 0.76 2.67
CA LEU A 144 8.01 0.24 1.40
C LEU A 144 6.75 -0.62 1.56
N SER A 145 6.12 -0.67 2.73
CA SER A 145 4.87 -1.41 2.87
C SER A 145 3.76 -0.74 2.08
N GLY A 146 3.03 -1.52 1.28
CA GLY A 146 1.79 -1.08 0.62
C GLY A 146 0.56 -1.16 1.50
N MET A 147 0.70 -1.71 2.70
CA MET A 147 -0.41 -1.81 3.66
C MET A 147 -0.46 -0.55 4.51
N ILE A 148 -1.41 0.30 4.17
CA ILE A 148 -1.57 1.63 4.77
C ILE A 148 -3.05 1.93 4.99
N ALA A 149 -3.34 2.82 5.94
CA ALA A 149 -4.63 3.49 6.03
C ALA A 149 -4.44 5.01 5.99
N ALA A 150 -5.40 5.72 5.43
CA ALA A 150 -5.32 7.17 5.32
C ALA A 150 -6.71 7.82 5.25
N LYS A 151 -6.78 9.09 5.67
CA LYS A 151 -7.88 9.96 5.26
C LYS A 151 -7.83 10.13 3.74
N LYS A 152 -8.93 9.82 3.04
CA LYS A 152 -9.00 9.94 1.57
C LYS A 152 -8.63 11.34 1.10
N SER A 153 -9.13 12.37 1.80
CA SER A 153 -8.84 13.78 1.51
C SER A 153 -7.35 14.16 1.60
N LEU A 154 -6.54 13.39 2.32
CA LEU A 154 -5.08 13.56 2.35
C LEU A 154 -4.46 12.99 1.07
N LEU A 155 -4.85 11.78 0.67
CA LEU A 155 -4.33 11.11 -0.52
C LEU A 155 -4.78 11.79 -1.83
N ASP A 156 -5.94 12.44 -1.84
CA ASP A 156 -6.43 13.20 -3.00
C ASP A 156 -5.55 14.46 -3.30
N LYS A 157 -4.65 14.86 -2.39
CA LYS A 157 -3.74 16.00 -2.54
C LYS A 157 -2.38 15.64 -3.11
N ILE A 158 -2.05 14.37 -3.25
CA ILE A 158 -0.73 13.91 -3.68
C ILE A 158 -0.79 13.20 -5.03
N GLU A 159 0.32 13.22 -5.75
CA GLU A 159 0.47 12.49 -7.00
C GLU A 159 1.12 11.12 -6.75
N PHE A 160 0.47 10.05 -7.20
CA PHE A 160 1.00 8.70 -7.05
C PHE A 160 2.04 8.39 -8.13
N GLU A 161 3.23 7.91 -7.70
CA GLU A 161 4.14 7.24 -8.63
C GLU A 161 3.40 6.06 -9.29
N LYS A 162 3.72 5.76 -10.54
CA LYS A 162 2.93 4.78 -11.31
C LYS A 162 3.36 3.34 -11.09
N ASP A 163 4.52 3.14 -10.49
CA ASP A 163 5.19 1.85 -10.27
C ASP A 163 5.34 1.52 -8.78
N TYR A 164 6.33 0.71 -8.40
CA TYR A 164 6.63 0.35 -7.00
C TYR A 164 7.20 1.50 -6.16
N GLY A 165 7.56 2.63 -6.76
CA GLY A 165 7.90 3.84 -6.03
C GLY A 165 6.72 4.45 -5.28
N VAL A 166 5.48 4.02 -5.57
CA VAL A 166 4.25 4.55 -4.96
C VAL A 166 4.25 4.46 -3.44
N ASP A 167 4.71 3.35 -2.87
CA ASP A 167 4.62 3.10 -1.42
C ASP A 167 5.49 4.07 -0.61
N ILE A 168 6.71 4.37 -1.10
CA ILE A 168 7.58 5.35 -0.48
C ILE A 168 7.18 6.78 -0.84
N GLY A 169 6.73 6.99 -2.09
CA GLY A 169 6.26 8.28 -2.54
C GLY A 169 5.11 8.80 -1.68
N ILE A 170 4.08 7.99 -1.45
CA ILE A 170 2.96 8.35 -0.57
C ILE A 170 3.48 8.72 0.83
N LEU A 171 4.36 7.91 1.43
CA LEU A 171 4.89 8.19 2.78
C LEU A 171 5.57 9.54 2.85
N LEU A 172 6.48 9.84 1.90
CA LEU A 172 7.20 11.10 1.88
C LEU A 172 6.27 12.30 1.64
N ASP A 173 5.31 12.17 0.73
CA ASP A 173 4.38 13.26 0.40
C ASP A 173 3.42 13.57 1.55
N VAL A 174 2.87 12.56 2.25
CA VAL A 174 1.97 12.83 3.38
C VAL A 174 2.71 13.46 4.56
N ILE A 175 3.98 13.09 4.79
CA ILE A 175 4.82 13.73 5.82
C ILE A 175 5.11 15.18 5.44
N ALA A 176 5.45 15.43 4.17
CA ALA A 176 5.69 16.79 3.67
C ALA A 176 4.45 17.70 3.78
N LEU A 177 3.25 17.13 3.73
CA LEU A 177 1.98 17.83 3.98
C LEU A 177 1.69 18.06 5.47
N GLY A 178 2.56 17.63 6.39
CA GLY A 178 2.39 17.77 7.84
C GLY A 178 1.36 16.82 8.44
N ALA A 179 1.06 15.70 7.79
CA ALA A 179 0.14 14.71 8.31
C ALA A 179 0.66 14.04 9.60
N ARG A 180 -0.25 13.72 10.52
CA ARG A 180 0.05 12.89 11.69
C ARG A 180 0.20 11.44 11.23
N VAL A 181 1.43 10.92 11.24
CA VAL A 181 1.75 9.58 10.74
C VAL A 181 2.09 8.65 11.88
N GLU A 182 1.44 7.48 11.92
CA GLU A 182 1.70 6.41 12.90
C GLU A 182 2.08 5.10 12.23
N GLU A 183 2.75 4.20 12.99
CA GLU A 183 2.99 2.82 12.60
C GLU A 183 2.08 1.88 13.39
N ALA A 184 1.41 0.96 12.69
CA ALA A 184 0.58 -0.09 13.29
C ALA A 184 1.26 -1.45 13.16
N HIS A 185 1.54 -2.13 14.28
CA HIS A 185 2.14 -3.46 14.27
C HIS A 185 1.10 -4.53 13.90
N ILE A 186 1.24 -5.12 12.72
CA ILE A 186 0.28 -6.09 12.15
C ILE A 186 0.72 -7.56 12.30
N GLY A 187 1.83 -7.82 13.00
CA GLY A 187 2.35 -9.17 13.26
C GLY A 187 3.42 -9.60 12.28
N LYS A 188 3.57 -10.91 12.10
CA LYS A 188 4.56 -11.53 11.20
C LYS A 188 3.92 -11.94 9.89
N LEU A 189 4.52 -11.55 8.78
CA LEU A 189 4.03 -11.87 7.44
C LEU A 189 4.95 -12.85 6.71
N ASN A 190 4.32 -13.77 5.98
CA ASN A 190 5.01 -14.72 5.13
C ASN A 190 4.94 -14.23 3.68
N ASN A 191 5.98 -13.55 3.23
CA ASN A 191 6.09 -13.07 1.85
C ASN A 191 6.93 -14.04 1.02
N ILE A 192 6.55 -14.22 -0.24
CA ILE A 192 7.36 -14.94 -1.22
C ILE A 192 8.49 -14.02 -1.67
N SER A 193 9.74 -14.51 -1.57
CA SER A 193 10.90 -13.73 -2.05
C SER A 193 10.84 -13.58 -3.57
N GLN A 194 10.99 -12.36 -4.06
CA GLN A 194 11.04 -12.08 -5.49
C GLN A 194 12.40 -12.42 -6.11
N LYS A 195 12.43 -12.68 -7.43
CA LYS A 195 13.64 -12.93 -8.19
C LYS A 195 14.53 -11.68 -8.28
N TRP A 196 15.85 -11.84 -8.42
CA TRP A 196 16.81 -10.74 -8.48
C TRP A 196 16.49 -9.67 -9.53
N GLN A 197 16.10 -10.07 -10.74
CA GLN A 197 15.77 -9.13 -11.82
C GLN A 197 14.58 -8.22 -11.44
N ALA A 198 13.56 -8.77 -10.78
CA ALA A 198 12.41 -7.98 -10.31
C ALA A 198 12.81 -7.02 -9.18
N LEU A 199 13.74 -7.43 -8.30
CA LEU A 199 14.26 -6.58 -7.23
C LEU A 199 15.12 -5.43 -7.77
N GLU A 200 15.88 -5.64 -8.84
CA GLU A 200 16.68 -4.59 -9.48
C GLU A 200 15.78 -3.48 -10.02
N GLU A 201 14.75 -3.83 -10.78
CA GLU A 201 13.81 -2.83 -11.31
C GLU A 201 13.05 -2.12 -10.21
N MET A 202 12.54 -2.86 -9.21
CA MET A 202 11.91 -2.27 -8.02
C MET A 202 12.85 -1.29 -7.30
N SER A 203 14.13 -1.63 -7.16
CA SER A 203 15.13 -0.76 -6.53
C SER A 203 15.28 0.57 -7.28
N LYS A 204 15.36 0.52 -8.62
CA LYS A 204 15.44 1.73 -9.45
C LYS A 204 14.21 2.62 -9.29
N GLN A 205 13.02 2.03 -9.25
CA GLN A 205 11.77 2.76 -9.08
C GLN A 205 11.69 3.42 -7.71
N VAL A 206 12.05 2.70 -6.64
CA VAL A 206 12.12 3.24 -5.27
C VAL A 206 13.13 4.37 -5.18
N MET A 207 14.34 4.20 -5.74
CA MET A 207 15.37 5.25 -5.74
C MET A 207 14.88 6.51 -6.45
N ARG A 208 14.28 6.40 -7.65
CA ARG A 208 13.73 7.55 -8.36
C ARG A 208 12.69 8.30 -7.52
N ALA A 209 11.77 7.57 -6.88
CA ALA A 209 10.73 8.17 -6.06
C ALA A 209 11.31 8.97 -4.88
N ILE A 210 12.38 8.45 -4.23
CA ILE A 210 13.08 9.12 -3.14
C ILE A 210 13.85 10.35 -3.65
N LEU A 211 14.65 10.20 -4.74
CA LEU A 211 15.45 11.29 -5.29
C LEU A 211 14.60 12.45 -5.80
N LYS A 212 13.45 12.16 -6.43
CA LYS A 212 12.47 13.16 -6.86
C LYS A 212 12.04 14.06 -5.69
N ARG A 213 11.80 13.48 -4.53
CA ARG A 213 11.33 14.20 -3.32
C ARG A 213 12.46 14.85 -2.52
N ALA A 214 13.68 14.38 -2.69
CA ALA A 214 14.87 15.05 -2.18
C ALA A 214 15.31 16.27 -3.05
N ASN A 215 14.55 16.60 -4.11
CA ASN A 215 14.89 17.65 -5.08
C ASN A 215 16.26 17.42 -5.75
N ILE A 216 16.73 16.19 -5.81
CA ILE A 216 17.94 15.84 -6.53
C ILE A 216 17.54 15.51 -7.96
N ASN A 217 17.52 16.53 -8.81
CA ASN A 217 17.26 16.36 -10.24
C ASN A 217 18.39 15.54 -10.86
N ASN A 218 18.03 14.42 -11.49
CA ASN A 218 18.90 13.76 -12.46
C ASN A 218 18.92 14.61 -13.74
N ASP A 219 19.54 15.77 -13.70
CA ASP A 219 19.98 16.49 -14.89
C ASP A 219 21.10 15.67 -15.55
N LYS A 220 20.74 14.61 -16.22
CA LYS A 220 21.56 14.01 -17.25
C LYS A 220 21.00 14.44 -18.58
N ASN A 221 21.64 15.49 -19.15
CA ASN A 221 21.66 15.78 -20.57
C ASN A 221 21.89 14.50 -21.41
#